data_47c68eee6fc86c8b35bc292690e0f9e2
#
_entry.id   47c68eee6fc86c8b35bc292690e0f9e2
#
_cell.length_a   1.000
_cell.length_b   1.000
_cell.length_c   1.000
_cell.angle_alpha   90.00
_cell.angle_beta   90.00
_cell.angle_gamma   90.00
#
_symmetry.space_group_name_H-M   'P 1'
#
loop_
_entity.id
_entity.type
_entity.pdbx_description
1 polymer ?
#
loop_
_entity_poly.entity_id
_entity_poly.type
_entity_poly.pdbx_seq_one_letter_code
_entity_poly.pdbx_strand_id
1 'polypeptide(L)'
;MRIVSTTCSNTEIVCALGCEQYLVGVDNHSDCPLEVVSSLPRVGPDLHVDAEAISQLQPDLVLASLTVPGHEKVIESLISAGLPYWASAPETLAAVYQDINDIAQQLGVPDRGTQLIEEMREQIKPVEESDKQRPSIAIQWWPKPVIAAARKSWVHDLIEFAGGRNALEEVEEISVPLEFEKFSELDPDIIAISWCGVKEDKYRPSVISDNPLLSSVSAVQNQRIISIPEAFLGRPSVRLVEGYKMLKAAVDKFKQESRA
;
A
#
# COMPACT_ATOMS: atom_id res chain seq x y z
N MET A 1 -14.28 -20.34 -13.41
CA MET A 1 -14.44 -19.12 -12.62
C MET A 1 -13.95 -17.92 -13.43
N ARG A 2 -14.63 -16.80 -13.39
CA ARG A 2 -14.33 -15.56 -14.10
C ARG A 2 -14.25 -14.44 -13.07
N ILE A 3 -13.09 -13.81 -12.95
CA ILE A 3 -12.81 -12.79 -11.95
C ILE A 3 -12.54 -11.45 -12.63
N VAL A 4 -13.18 -10.39 -12.15
CA VAL A 4 -12.77 -9.03 -12.45
C VAL A 4 -12.14 -8.44 -11.19
N SER A 5 -10.96 -7.84 -11.33
CA SER A 5 -10.28 -7.13 -10.24
C SER A 5 -10.34 -5.63 -10.48
N THR A 6 -10.87 -4.88 -9.52
CA THR A 6 -11.02 -3.42 -9.63
C THR A 6 -9.91 -2.65 -8.92
N THR A 7 -8.88 -3.34 -8.40
CA THR A 7 -7.72 -2.72 -7.75
C THR A 7 -6.44 -3.50 -8.03
N CYS A 8 -5.31 -2.79 -8.10
CA CYS A 8 -3.98 -3.38 -8.33
C CYS A 8 -3.65 -4.46 -7.29
N SER A 9 -3.94 -4.21 -6.00
CA SER A 9 -3.62 -5.12 -4.90
C SER A 9 -4.27 -6.49 -5.09
N ASN A 10 -5.58 -6.51 -5.42
CA ASN A 10 -6.30 -7.76 -5.65
C ASN A 10 -5.78 -8.51 -6.87
N THR A 11 -5.45 -7.78 -7.96
CA THR A 11 -4.82 -8.36 -9.16
C THR A 11 -3.50 -9.06 -8.80
N GLU A 12 -2.65 -8.38 -8.02
CA GLU A 12 -1.36 -8.91 -7.56
C GLU A 12 -1.54 -10.15 -6.68
N ILE A 13 -2.53 -10.16 -5.78
CA ILE A 13 -2.85 -11.32 -4.92
C ILE A 13 -3.33 -12.51 -5.77
N VAL A 14 -4.27 -12.31 -6.70
CA VAL A 14 -4.76 -13.38 -7.59
C VAL A 14 -3.62 -14.01 -8.38
N CYS A 15 -2.71 -13.19 -8.92
CA CYS A 15 -1.54 -13.68 -9.65
C CYS A 15 -0.55 -14.43 -8.74
N ALA A 16 -0.29 -13.91 -7.53
CA ALA A 16 0.59 -14.57 -6.57
C ALA A 16 0.05 -15.93 -6.08
N LEU A 17 -1.28 -16.08 -6.08
CA LEU A 17 -1.93 -17.36 -5.81
C LEU A 17 -1.88 -18.34 -7.01
N GLY A 18 -1.28 -17.94 -8.15
CA GLY A 18 -1.23 -18.74 -9.38
C GLY A 18 -2.63 -18.97 -9.98
N CYS A 19 -3.49 -17.93 -9.92
CA CYS A 19 -4.87 -17.96 -10.37
C CYS A 19 -5.16 -16.93 -11.47
N GLU A 20 -4.11 -16.41 -12.14
CA GLU A 20 -4.20 -15.41 -13.19
C GLU A 20 -5.11 -15.81 -14.35
N GLN A 21 -5.24 -17.11 -14.63
CA GLN A 21 -6.15 -17.64 -15.68
C GLN A 21 -7.62 -17.38 -15.38
N TYR A 22 -8.00 -17.00 -14.17
CA TYR A 22 -9.36 -16.62 -13.83
C TYR A 22 -9.66 -15.16 -14.09
N LEU A 23 -8.63 -14.31 -14.23
CA LEU A 23 -8.80 -12.88 -14.52
C LEU A 23 -9.36 -12.67 -15.93
N VAL A 24 -10.50 -11.99 -16.02
CA VAL A 24 -11.15 -11.63 -17.29
C VAL A 24 -11.21 -10.11 -17.50
N GLY A 25 -10.84 -9.32 -16.50
CA GLY A 25 -10.75 -7.86 -16.56
C GLY A 25 -10.06 -7.30 -15.32
N VAL A 26 -9.38 -6.16 -15.46
CA VAL A 26 -8.65 -5.48 -14.38
C VAL A 26 -8.85 -3.97 -14.48
N ASP A 27 -8.61 -3.26 -13.36
CA ASP A 27 -8.61 -1.80 -13.35
C ASP A 27 -7.50 -1.19 -14.22
N ASN A 28 -7.58 0.12 -14.48
CA ASN A 28 -6.62 0.82 -15.35
C ASN A 28 -5.20 0.90 -14.76
N HIS A 29 -5.08 0.80 -13.44
CA HIS A 29 -3.81 0.94 -12.72
C HIS A 29 -3.11 -0.40 -12.46
N SER A 30 -3.78 -1.53 -12.68
CA SER A 30 -3.15 -2.85 -12.58
C SER A 30 -2.00 -2.97 -13.59
N ASP A 31 -0.78 -3.06 -13.09
CA ASP A 31 0.47 -3.02 -13.85
C ASP A 31 1.40 -4.23 -13.60
N CYS A 32 1.03 -5.10 -12.68
CA CYS A 32 1.85 -6.25 -12.30
C CYS A 32 1.00 -7.52 -12.06
N PRO A 33 1.47 -8.70 -12.53
CA PRO A 33 2.56 -8.91 -13.48
C PRO A 33 2.20 -8.41 -14.91
N LEU A 34 3.13 -7.73 -15.57
CA LEU A 34 2.85 -7.07 -16.84
C LEU A 34 2.41 -8.06 -17.95
N GLU A 35 3.00 -9.24 -18.00
CA GLU A 35 2.68 -10.32 -18.95
C GLU A 35 1.25 -10.82 -18.84
N VAL A 36 0.64 -10.72 -17.65
CA VAL A 36 -0.76 -11.08 -17.42
C VAL A 36 -1.67 -9.91 -17.77
N VAL A 37 -1.44 -8.75 -17.13
CA VAL A 37 -2.39 -7.64 -17.17
C VAL A 37 -2.42 -6.88 -18.50
N SER A 38 -1.36 -6.99 -19.33
CA SER A 38 -1.26 -6.28 -20.61
C SER A 38 -2.29 -6.72 -21.63
N SER A 39 -2.78 -7.95 -21.56
CA SER A 39 -3.75 -8.55 -22.48
C SER A 39 -5.19 -8.49 -21.97
N LEU A 40 -5.42 -8.08 -20.73
CA LEU A 40 -6.74 -8.09 -20.12
C LEU A 40 -7.52 -6.80 -20.40
N PRO A 41 -8.85 -6.90 -20.60
CA PRO A 41 -9.75 -5.75 -20.68
C PRO A 41 -9.60 -4.84 -19.47
N ARG A 42 -9.66 -3.52 -19.70
CA ARG A 42 -9.65 -2.51 -18.66
C ARG A 42 -11.07 -2.08 -18.31
N VAL A 43 -11.41 -2.13 -17.02
CA VAL A 43 -12.77 -1.82 -16.53
C VAL A 43 -12.88 -0.44 -15.88
N GLY A 44 -11.96 0.47 -16.17
CA GLY A 44 -11.93 1.84 -15.64
C GLY A 44 -10.92 2.01 -14.52
N PRO A 45 -10.69 3.25 -14.06
CA PRO A 45 -9.87 3.54 -12.89
C PRO A 45 -10.56 3.06 -11.62
N ASP A 46 -9.79 2.73 -10.59
CA ASP A 46 -10.23 2.15 -9.32
C ASP A 46 -11.35 2.92 -8.61
N LEU A 47 -11.40 4.25 -8.74
CA LEU A 47 -12.46 5.10 -8.16
C LEU A 47 -13.70 5.28 -9.06
N HIS A 48 -13.64 4.87 -10.34
CA HIS A 48 -14.71 5.07 -11.32
C HIS A 48 -14.74 3.89 -12.31
N VAL A 49 -15.02 2.70 -11.78
CA VAL A 49 -15.15 1.50 -12.62
C VAL A 49 -16.38 1.58 -13.50
N ASP A 50 -16.27 1.00 -14.68
CA ASP A 50 -17.39 0.84 -15.62
C ASP A 50 -18.14 -0.46 -15.31
N ALA A 51 -19.23 -0.35 -14.53
CA ALA A 51 -20.03 -1.50 -14.13
C ALA A 51 -20.69 -2.21 -15.32
N GLU A 52 -20.98 -1.49 -16.43
CA GLU A 52 -21.53 -2.10 -17.65
C GLU A 52 -20.44 -2.94 -18.35
N ALA A 53 -19.24 -2.40 -18.52
CA ALA A 53 -18.10 -3.16 -19.04
C ALA A 53 -17.78 -4.39 -18.19
N ILE A 54 -17.85 -4.27 -16.84
CA ILE A 54 -17.70 -5.40 -15.92
C ILE A 54 -18.80 -6.45 -16.19
N SER A 55 -20.06 -6.02 -16.29
CA SER A 55 -21.21 -6.92 -16.54
C SER A 55 -21.07 -7.68 -17.87
N GLN A 56 -20.55 -7.03 -18.91
CA GLN A 56 -20.31 -7.67 -20.23
C GLN A 56 -19.26 -8.79 -20.15
N LEU A 57 -18.35 -8.72 -19.18
CA LEU A 57 -17.36 -9.78 -18.91
C LEU A 57 -17.97 -10.99 -18.20
N GLN A 58 -19.21 -10.91 -17.74
CA GLN A 58 -19.93 -11.98 -17.03
C GLN A 58 -19.07 -12.58 -15.87
N PRO A 59 -18.64 -11.79 -14.89
CA PRO A 59 -17.83 -12.30 -13.79
C PRO A 59 -18.64 -13.18 -12.84
N ASP A 60 -18.01 -14.24 -12.35
CA ASP A 60 -18.51 -14.99 -11.20
C ASP A 60 -18.27 -14.25 -9.89
N LEU A 61 -17.24 -13.38 -9.86
CA LEU A 61 -16.86 -12.57 -8.71
C LEU A 61 -16.10 -11.31 -9.16
N VAL A 62 -16.41 -10.18 -8.53
CA VAL A 62 -15.65 -8.94 -8.63
C VAL A 62 -14.86 -8.73 -7.33
N LEU A 63 -13.54 -8.64 -7.41
CA LEU A 63 -12.68 -8.29 -6.29
C LEU A 63 -12.52 -6.77 -6.23
N ALA A 64 -13.08 -6.16 -5.20
CA ALA A 64 -13.06 -4.72 -4.96
C ALA A 64 -12.30 -4.38 -3.66
N SER A 65 -12.24 -3.10 -3.28
CA SER A 65 -11.58 -2.64 -2.07
C SER A 65 -12.32 -1.42 -1.50
N LEU A 66 -12.06 -1.13 -0.22
CA LEU A 66 -12.55 0.05 0.50
C LEU A 66 -11.38 0.83 1.16
N THR A 67 -10.17 0.69 0.63
CA THR A 67 -8.94 1.27 1.21
C THR A 67 -8.74 2.76 0.90
N VAL A 68 -9.47 3.30 -0.09
CA VAL A 68 -9.33 4.71 -0.51
C VAL A 68 -10.70 5.38 -0.45
N PRO A 69 -10.80 6.64 0.05
CA PRO A 69 -12.05 7.42 0.01
C PRO A 69 -12.60 7.50 -1.42
N GLY A 70 -13.86 7.13 -1.60
CA GLY A 70 -14.53 7.07 -2.91
C GLY A 70 -14.79 5.64 -3.41
N HIS A 71 -14.13 4.62 -2.86
CA HIS A 71 -14.40 3.21 -3.20
C HIS A 71 -15.83 2.79 -2.85
N GLU A 72 -16.49 3.46 -1.90
CA GLU A 72 -17.90 3.22 -1.55
C GLU A 72 -18.80 3.37 -2.78
N LYS A 73 -18.52 4.34 -3.66
CA LYS A 73 -19.27 4.55 -4.91
C LYS A 73 -19.07 3.41 -5.91
N VAL A 74 -17.89 2.80 -5.90
CA VAL A 74 -17.63 1.59 -6.71
C VAL A 74 -18.51 0.46 -6.21
N ILE A 75 -18.56 0.22 -4.90
CA ILE A 75 -19.44 -0.81 -4.31
C ILE A 75 -20.92 -0.54 -4.64
N GLU A 76 -21.38 0.70 -4.50
CA GLU A 76 -22.74 1.11 -4.86
C GLU A 76 -23.05 0.80 -6.34
N SER A 77 -22.11 1.04 -7.24
CA SER A 77 -22.26 0.75 -8.67
C SER A 77 -22.35 -0.75 -8.96
N LEU A 78 -21.52 -1.57 -8.29
CA LEU A 78 -21.56 -3.04 -8.40
C LEU A 78 -22.89 -3.60 -7.89
N ILE A 79 -23.37 -3.11 -6.75
CA ILE A 79 -24.68 -3.49 -6.17
C ILE A 79 -25.81 -3.13 -7.16
N SER A 80 -25.79 -1.92 -7.69
CA SER A 80 -26.81 -1.43 -8.62
C SER A 80 -26.85 -2.24 -9.91
N ALA A 81 -25.70 -2.76 -10.35
CA ALA A 81 -25.59 -3.63 -11.52
C ALA A 81 -25.87 -5.13 -11.20
N GLY A 82 -26.17 -5.47 -9.95
CA GLY A 82 -26.41 -6.86 -9.53
C GLY A 82 -25.19 -7.76 -9.65
N LEU A 83 -23.97 -7.22 -9.60
CA LEU A 83 -22.73 -7.95 -9.76
C LEU A 83 -22.31 -8.59 -8.43
N PRO A 84 -21.89 -9.87 -8.40
CA PRO A 84 -21.35 -10.48 -7.20
C PRO A 84 -19.97 -9.89 -6.91
N TYR A 85 -19.75 -9.41 -5.67
CA TYR A 85 -18.49 -8.81 -5.29
C TYR A 85 -18.02 -9.24 -3.91
N TRP A 86 -16.73 -9.12 -3.68
CA TRP A 86 -16.05 -9.14 -2.40
C TRP A 86 -15.21 -7.87 -2.26
N ALA A 87 -15.21 -7.25 -1.09
CA ALA A 87 -14.43 -6.06 -0.81
C ALA A 87 -13.90 -6.07 0.61
N SER A 88 -12.72 -5.51 0.82
CA SER A 88 -12.07 -5.39 2.12
C SER A 88 -11.55 -3.98 2.36
N ALA A 89 -11.27 -3.70 3.65
CA ALA A 89 -10.66 -2.46 4.13
C ALA A 89 -9.58 -2.80 5.17
N PRO A 90 -8.45 -3.38 4.78
CA PRO A 90 -7.41 -3.75 5.73
C PRO A 90 -6.79 -2.49 6.36
N GLU A 91 -6.69 -2.47 7.70
CA GLU A 91 -6.04 -1.41 8.48
C GLU A 91 -4.70 -1.85 9.09
N THR A 92 -4.36 -3.13 8.96
CA THR A 92 -3.15 -3.74 9.54
C THR A 92 -2.53 -4.75 8.58
N LEU A 93 -1.27 -5.09 8.79
CA LEU A 93 -0.63 -6.17 8.05
C LEU A 93 -1.32 -7.52 8.28
N ALA A 94 -1.83 -7.76 9.48
CA ALA A 94 -2.62 -8.96 9.78
C ALA A 94 -3.92 -9.02 8.97
N ALA A 95 -4.59 -7.87 8.77
CA ALA A 95 -5.77 -7.79 7.92
C ALA A 95 -5.42 -8.03 6.44
N VAL A 96 -4.26 -7.57 5.96
CA VAL A 96 -3.78 -7.91 4.59
C VAL A 96 -3.59 -9.42 4.43
N TYR A 97 -3.03 -10.10 5.44
CA TYR A 97 -2.92 -11.56 5.41
C TYR A 97 -4.30 -12.25 5.40
N GLN A 98 -5.27 -11.68 6.13
CA GLN A 98 -6.65 -12.19 6.09
C GLN A 98 -7.28 -12.01 4.69
N ASP A 99 -7.06 -10.87 4.03
CA ASP A 99 -7.54 -10.65 2.65
C ASP A 99 -6.95 -11.68 1.67
N ILE A 100 -5.66 -11.98 1.78
CA ILE A 100 -5.01 -13.03 0.97
C ILE A 100 -5.68 -14.39 1.20
N ASN A 101 -5.95 -14.73 2.47
CA ASN A 101 -6.64 -15.97 2.83
C ASN A 101 -8.06 -16.01 2.26
N ASP A 102 -8.83 -14.94 2.41
CA ASP A 102 -10.20 -14.84 1.95
C ASP A 102 -10.30 -14.95 0.43
N ILE A 103 -9.42 -14.25 -0.30
CA ILE A 103 -9.33 -14.37 -1.76
C ILE A 103 -8.94 -15.80 -2.15
N ALA A 104 -7.98 -16.43 -1.47
CA ALA A 104 -7.60 -17.81 -1.75
C ALA A 104 -8.77 -18.79 -1.54
N GLN A 105 -9.60 -18.59 -0.52
CA GLN A 105 -10.80 -19.37 -0.29
C GLN A 105 -11.85 -19.19 -1.40
N GLN A 106 -12.11 -17.94 -1.82
CA GLN A 106 -13.01 -17.63 -2.92
C GLN A 106 -12.55 -18.29 -4.23
N LEU A 107 -11.23 -18.36 -4.46
CA LEU A 107 -10.63 -18.98 -5.63
C LEU A 107 -10.53 -20.52 -5.53
N GLY A 108 -10.86 -21.12 -4.39
CA GLY A 108 -10.77 -22.56 -4.15
C GLY A 108 -9.33 -23.08 -4.00
N VAL A 109 -8.41 -22.24 -3.56
CA VAL A 109 -6.98 -22.55 -3.36
C VAL A 109 -6.46 -22.19 -1.95
N PRO A 110 -7.14 -22.59 -0.86
CA PRO A 110 -6.80 -22.14 0.50
C PRO A 110 -5.36 -22.49 0.91
N ASP A 111 -4.85 -23.65 0.49
CA ASP A 111 -3.47 -24.08 0.82
C ASP A 111 -2.41 -23.13 0.21
N ARG A 112 -2.66 -22.61 -0.99
CA ARG A 112 -1.78 -21.61 -1.62
C ARG A 112 -1.83 -20.28 -0.86
N GLY A 113 -3.01 -19.88 -0.35
CA GLY A 113 -3.13 -18.71 0.51
C GLY A 113 -2.31 -18.82 1.78
N THR A 114 -2.40 -19.98 2.47
CA THR A 114 -1.61 -20.28 3.66
C THR A 114 -0.11 -20.21 3.36
N GLN A 115 0.34 -20.88 2.30
CA GLN A 115 1.75 -20.88 1.89
C GLN A 115 2.25 -19.47 1.58
N LEU A 116 1.49 -18.69 0.82
CA LEU A 116 1.86 -17.32 0.46
C LEU A 116 2.00 -16.41 1.68
N ILE A 117 1.08 -16.54 2.66
CA ILE A 117 1.16 -15.79 3.92
C ILE A 117 2.39 -16.21 4.73
N GLU A 118 2.72 -17.50 4.79
CA GLU A 118 3.93 -17.98 5.46
C GLU A 118 5.19 -17.43 4.82
N GLU A 119 5.29 -17.45 3.48
CA GLU A 119 6.41 -16.87 2.72
C GLU A 119 6.56 -15.36 2.97
N MET A 120 5.45 -14.61 3.06
CA MET A 120 5.49 -13.18 3.43
C MET A 120 5.97 -13.00 4.87
N ARG A 121 5.47 -13.77 5.83
CA ARG A 121 5.85 -13.72 7.25
C ARG A 121 7.33 -14.08 7.47
N GLU A 122 7.89 -14.97 6.66
CA GLU A 122 9.31 -15.31 6.71
C GLU A 122 10.19 -14.12 6.29
N GLN A 123 9.69 -13.25 5.42
CA GLN A 123 10.41 -12.09 4.93
C GLN A 123 10.13 -10.81 5.74
N ILE A 124 8.90 -10.65 6.25
CA ILE A 124 8.50 -9.50 7.08
C ILE A 124 8.57 -9.95 8.56
N LYS A 125 9.75 -9.84 9.15
CA LYS A 125 9.98 -10.22 10.56
C LYS A 125 10.18 -8.99 11.43
N PRO A 126 9.52 -8.93 12.61
CA PRO A 126 9.78 -7.86 13.56
C PRO A 126 11.22 -7.91 14.04
N VAL A 127 11.82 -6.74 14.17
CA VAL A 127 13.16 -6.57 14.72
C VAL A 127 13.01 -6.30 16.23
N GLU A 128 13.67 -7.13 17.07
CA GLU A 128 13.74 -6.87 18.50
C GLU A 128 14.73 -5.73 18.78
N GLU A 129 14.22 -4.57 19.20
CA GLU A 129 15.06 -3.42 19.51
C GLU A 129 14.59 -2.63 20.74
N SER A 130 15.55 -1.95 21.41
CA SER A 130 15.20 -1.03 22.48
C SER A 130 14.60 0.27 21.92
N ASP A 131 13.54 0.79 22.52
CA ASP A 131 12.82 2.01 22.08
C ASP A 131 13.73 3.23 21.86
N LYS A 132 14.88 3.30 22.54
CA LYS A 132 15.82 4.42 22.44
C LYS A 132 16.57 4.55 21.11
N GLN A 133 16.49 3.55 20.22
CA GLN A 133 17.21 3.52 18.94
C GLN A 133 16.28 3.45 17.72
N ARG A 134 14.99 3.66 17.91
CA ARG A 134 13.98 3.57 16.85
C ARG A 134 13.81 4.93 16.18
N PRO A 135 14.21 5.10 14.90
CA PRO A 135 13.94 6.35 14.19
C PRO A 135 12.46 6.58 13.99
N SER A 136 12.04 7.85 14.12
CA SER A 136 10.71 8.29 13.74
C SER A 136 10.60 8.37 12.22
N ILE A 137 9.60 7.73 11.63
CA ILE A 137 9.41 7.63 10.17
C ILE A 137 8.06 8.19 9.78
N ALA A 138 8.03 9.14 8.85
CA ALA A 138 6.82 9.62 8.21
C ALA A 138 6.71 9.05 6.79
N ILE A 139 5.61 8.34 6.49
CA ILE A 139 5.28 7.93 5.11
C ILE A 139 4.37 8.98 4.50
N GLN A 140 4.79 9.59 3.39
CA GLN A 140 4.04 10.61 2.69
C GLN A 140 3.38 10.02 1.44
N TRP A 141 2.03 9.99 1.44
CA TRP A 141 1.21 9.54 0.30
C TRP A 141 0.96 10.62 -0.75
N TRP A 142 1.04 11.89 -0.36
CA TRP A 142 0.83 13.02 -1.25
C TRP A 142 1.56 14.26 -0.75
N PRO A 143 2.11 15.08 -1.67
CA PRO A 143 2.99 16.18 -1.28
C PRO A 143 2.27 17.47 -0.85
N LYS A 144 1.03 17.75 -1.35
CA LYS A 144 0.37 19.05 -1.08
C LYS A 144 -1.16 18.97 -1.24
N PRO A 145 -1.95 19.05 -0.11
CA PRO A 145 -1.43 19.03 1.28
C PRO A 145 -0.60 17.77 1.52
N VAL A 146 0.25 17.77 2.52
CA VAL A 146 0.90 16.52 2.93
C VAL A 146 -0.17 15.56 3.40
N ILE A 147 -0.27 14.38 2.77
CA ILE A 147 -1.07 13.29 3.30
C ILE A 147 -0.11 12.24 3.82
N ALA A 148 -0.17 11.94 5.11
CA ALA A 148 0.75 11.01 5.76
C ALA A 148 0.02 9.82 6.38
N ALA A 149 0.66 8.63 6.33
CA ALA A 149 0.12 7.42 6.93
C ALA A 149 0.10 7.53 8.45
N ALA A 150 -1.04 7.19 9.06
CA ALA A 150 -1.23 7.18 10.49
C ALA A 150 -1.36 5.74 11.02
N ARG A 151 -1.84 5.57 12.27
CA ARG A 151 -1.81 4.29 13.00
C ARG A 151 -2.61 3.17 12.33
N LYS A 152 -3.81 3.47 11.81
CA LYS A 152 -4.70 2.47 11.18
C LYS A 152 -4.33 2.20 9.73
N SER A 153 -3.05 1.89 9.52
CA SER A 153 -2.53 1.55 8.19
C SER A 153 -1.55 0.38 8.32
N TRP A 154 -1.61 -0.58 7.40
CA TRP A 154 -0.65 -1.70 7.33
C TRP A 154 0.81 -1.24 7.27
N VAL A 155 1.08 -0.01 6.82
CA VAL A 155 2.46 0.52 6.83
C VAL A 155 2.93 0.89 8.23
N HIS A 156 2.02 1.16 9.18
CA HIS A 156 2.39 1.29 10.59
C HIS A 156 3.09 0.01 11.07
N ASP A 157 2.49 -1.15 10.82
CA ASP A 157 3.08 -2.45 11.18
C ASP A 157 4.42 -2.68 10.47
N LEU A 158 4.55 -2.30 9.18
CA LEU A 158 5.80 -2.44 8.44
C LEU A 158 6.91 -1.57 9.02
N ILE A 159 6.60 -0.34 9.45
CA ILE A 159 7.55 0.55 10.13
C ILE A 159 8.00 -0.07 11.45
N GLU A 160 7.05 -0.54 12.27
CA GLU A 160 7.33 -1.18 13.55
C GLU A 160 8.21 -2.41 13.38
N PHE A 161 7.86 -3.29 12.44
CA PHE A 161 8.61 -4.52 12.15
C PHE A 161 10.00 -4.22 11.59
N ALA A 162 10.18 -3.13 10.84
CA ALA A 162 11.49 -2.68 10.38
C ALA A 162 12.37 -2.10 11.50
N GLY A 163 11.83 -1.89 12.70
CA GLY A 163 12.54 -1.32 13.85
C GLY A 163 12.52 0.21 13.86
N GLY A 164 11.57 0.83 13.16
CA GLY A 164 11.24 2.24 13.24
C GLY A 164 10.05 2.51 14.15
N ARG A 165 9.61 3.76 14.23
CA ARG A 165 8.41 4.24 14.91
C ARG A 165 7.63 5.14 13.94
N ASN A 166 6.34 4.90 13.76
CA ASN A 166 5.53 5.77 12.92
C ASN A 166 5.40 7.16 13.56
N ALA A 167 5.75 8.22 12.83
CA ALA A 167 5.67 9.60 13.32
C ALA A 167 4.22 10.01 13.72
N LEU A 168 3.21 9.27 13.26
CA LEU A 168 1.79 9.47 13.54
C LEU A 168 1.16 8.28 14.29
N GLU A 169 1.94 7.55 15.10
CA GLU A 169 1.46 6.37 15.84
C GLU A 169 0.34 6.65 16.84
N GLU A 170 0.21 7.89 17.33
CA GLU A 170 -0.83 8.30 18.25
C GLU A 170 -2.14 8.74 17.55
N VAL A 171 -2.16 8.78 16.22
CA VAL A 171 -3.31 9.22 15.45
C VAL A 171 -4.09 8.02 14.94
N GLU A 172 -5.28 7.79 15.50
CA GLU A 172 -6.17 6.65 15.23
C GLU A 172 -6.94 6.82 13.90
N GLU A 173 -6.20 7.10 12.81
CA GLU A 173 -6.70 7.26 11.44
C GLU A 173 -5.88 6.41 10.47
N ILE A 174 -6.38 6.20 9.25
CA ILE A 174 -5.62 5.53 8.17
C ILE A 174 -4.54 6.47 7.65
N SER A 175 -4.90 7.73 7.40
CA SER A 175 -4.00 8.79 6.96
C SER A 175 -4.58 10.15 7.33
N VAL A 176 -3.73 11.16 7.45
CA VAL A 176 -4.15 12.52 7.78
C VAL A 176 -3.58 13.53 6.81
N PRO A 177 -4.38 14.52 6.37
CA PRO A 177 -3.87 15.71 5.70
C PRO A 177 -3.23 16.65 6.72
N LEU A 178 -2.03 17.12 6.42
CA LEU A 178 -1.25 18.03 7.26
C LEU A 178 -0.77 19.21 6.44
N GLU A 179 -0.87 20.42 7.01
CA GLU A 179 -0.10 21.56 6.51
C GLU A 179 1.38 21.38 6.81
N PHE A 180 2.25 22.04 6.05
CA PHE A 180 3.71 21.86 6.17
C PHE A 180 4.22 22.18 7.57
N GLU A 181 3.64 23.18 8.24
CA GLU A 181 3.98 23.56 9.62
C GLU A 181 3.70 22.39 10.58
N LYS A 182 2.55 21.76 10.47
CA LYS A 182 2.18 20.60 11.29
C LYS A 182 3.03 19.37 10.99
N PHE A 183 3.35 19.16 9.72
CA PHE A 183 4.27 18.11 9.33
C PHE A 183 5.69 18.36 9.87
N SER A 184 6.15 19.63 9.89
CA SER A 184 7.43 20.03 10.49
C SER A 184 7.48 19.77 12.01
N GLU A 185 6.36 19.96 12.73
CA GLU A 185 6.27 19.72 14.18
C GLU A 185 6.44 18.22 14.54
N LEU A 186 6.18 17.29 13.61
CA LEU A 186 6.42 15.86 13.82
C LEU A 186 7.91 15.53 13.92
N ASP A 187 8.74 16.33 13.30
CA ASP A 187 10.20 16.20 13.22
C ASP A 187 10.68 14.76 12.98
N PRO A 188 10.25 14.09 11.89
CA PRO A 188 10.65 12.72 11.63
C PRO A 188 12.17 12.63 11.35
N ASP A 189 12.77 11.51 11.76
CA ASP A 189 14.17 11.17 11.47
C ASP A 189 14.35 10.74 10.01
N ILE A 190 13.30 10.12 9.43
CA ILE A 190 13.26 9.63 8.05
C ILE A 190 11.91 10.02 7.43
N ILE A 191 11.93 10.53 6.20
CA ILE A 191 10.73 10.74 5.38
C ILE A 191 10.79 9.77 4.20
N ALA A 192 9.78 8.90 4.08
CA ALA A 192 9.60 8.05 2.91
C ALA A 192 8.47 8.61 2.03
N ILE A 193 8.79 9.03 0.81
CA ILE A 193 7.79 9.44 -0.18
C ILE A 193 7.31 8.23 -0.96
N SER A 194 5.99 8.06 -1.02
CA SER A 194 5.34 6.95 -1.70
C SER A 194 4.01 7.46 -2.31
N TRP A 195 4.12 8.30 -3.34
CA TRP A 195 2.98 9.07 -3.84
C TRP A 195 2.00 8.21 -4.64
N CYS A 196 0.76 8.13 -4.13
CA CYS A 196 -0.32 7.34 -4.72
C CYS A 196 -0.62 7.76 -6.16
N GLY A 197 -0.72 6.78 -7.06
CA GLY A 197 -1.01 6.99 -8.48
C GLY A 197 0.11 7.67 -9.28
N VAL A 198 1.28 7.90 -8.69
CA VAL A 198 2.43 8.54 -9.34
C VAL A 198 3.53 7.50 -9.57
N LYS A 199 4.07 7.43 -10.80
CA LYS A 199 5.21 6.56 -11.10
C LYS A 199 6.46 7.06 -10.37
N GLU A 200 7.30 6.15 -9.89
CA GLU A 200 8.51 6.46 -9.11
C GLU A 200 9.45 7.44 -9.82
N ASP A 201 9.63 7.31 -11.16
CA ASP A 201 10.45 8.21 -11.98
C ASP A 201 9.96 9.68 -11.96
N LYS A 202 8.74 9.92 -11.50
CA LYS A 202 8.12 11.24 -11.30
C LYS A 202 8.23 11.77 -9.88
N TYR A 203 8.72 10.98 -8.94
CA TYR A 203 8.91 11.47 -7.59
C TYR A 203 9.92 12.61 -7.55
N ARG A 204 9.67 13.59 -6.70
CA ARG A 204 10.49 14.79 -6.56
C ARG A 204 10.76 15.06 -5.08
N PRO A 205 11.79 14.41 -4.49
CA PRO A 205 12.19 14.65 -3.10
C PRO A 205 12.43 16.13 -2.79
N SER A 206 12.80 16.91 -3.80
CA SER A 206 13.00 18.37 -3.70
C SER A 206 11.74 19.13 -3.25
N VAL A 207 10.54 18.59 -3.45
CA VAL A 207 9.30 19.18 -2.89
C VAL A 207 9.36 19.27 -1.36
N ILE A 208 10.11 18.36 -0.72
CA ILE A 208 10.35 18.35 0.72
C ILE A 208 11.64 19.07 1.05
N SER A 209 12.78 18.69 0.43
CA SER A 209 14.11 19.21 0.77
C SER A 209 14.26 20.71 0.51
N ASP A 210 13.59 21.24 -0.51
CA ASP A 210 13.70 22.64 -0.91
C ASP A 210 12.62 23.52 -0.28
N ASN A 211 11.73 22.93 0.55
CA ASN A 211 10.66 23.68 1.21
C ASN A 211 11.21 24.38 2.47
N PRO A 212 11.19 25.74 2.54
CA PRO A 212 11.70 26.48 3.69
C PRO A 212 11.01 26.13 5.02
N LEU A 213 9.72 25.76 4.98
CA LEU A 213 8.95 25.36 6.17
C LEU A 213 9.40 24.02 6.77
N LEU A 214 10.12 23.21 5.98
CA LEU A 214 10.63 21.90 6.41
C LEU A 214 12.13 21.90 6.66
N SER A 215 12.81 23.05 6.53
CA SER A 215 14.28 23.15 6.63
C SER A 215 14.84 22.77 8.00
N SER A 216 14.02 22.84 9.07
CA SER A 216 14.40 22.45 10.44
C SER A 216 14.15 20.97 10.73
N VAL A 217 13.44 20.25 9.86
CA VAL A 217 13.08 18.83 10.08
C VAL A 217 14.34 17.96 10.02
N SER A 218 14.52 17.09 11.00
CA SER A 218 15.68 16.20 11.15
C SER A 218 15.98 15.38 9.89
N ALA A 219 14.96 14.82 9.23
CA ALA A 219 15.11 14.09 7.98
C ALA A 219 15.65 14.96 6.85
N VAL A 220 15.24 16.24 6.77
CA VAL A 220 15.72 17.18 5.74
C VAL A 220 17.17 17.58 6.00
N GLN A 221 17.49 17.96 7.25
CA GLN A 221 18.84 18.37 7.64
C GLN A 221 19.89 17.27 7.41
N ASN A 222 19.49 16.02 7.64
CA ASN A 222 20.38 14.85 7.51
C ASN A 222 20.23 14.10 6.17
N GLN A 223 19.49 14.66 5.19
CA GLN A 223 19.29 14.07 3.86
C GLN A 223 18.71 12.65 3.90
N ARG A 224 17.78 12.40 4.84
CA ARG A 224 17.12 11.11 5.04
C ARG A 224 15.70 11.08 4.45
N ILE A 225 15.59 11.58 3.22
CA ILE A 225 14.38 11.50 2.40
C ILE A 225 14.59 10.37 1.41
N ILE A 226 13.75 9.33 1.48
CA ILE A 226 13.83 8.16 0.61
C ILE A 226 12.59 8.07 -0.28
N SER A 227 12.74 7.47 -1.45
CA SER A 227 11.63 7.15 -2.35
C SER A 227 11.34 5.66 -2.26
N ILE A 228 10.09 5.29 -1.98
CA ILE A 228 9.61 3.90 -2.03
C ILE A 228 8.43 3.89 -3.01
N PRO A 229 8.47 3.06 -4.07
CA PRO A 229 7.35 2.97 -5.02
C PRO A 229 6.01 2.75 -4.30
N GLU A 230 4.96 3.43 -4.74
CA GLU A 230 3.61 3.27 -4.18
C GLU A 230 3.16 1.80 -4.24
N ALA A 231 3.57 1.09 -5.29
CA ALA A 231 3.31 -0.33 -5.43
C ALA A 231 3.83 -1.21 -4.28
N PHE A 232 4.78 -0.72 -3.47
CA PHE A 232 5.40 -1.46 -2.37
C PHE A 232 4.89 -1.05 -0.99
N LEU A 233 4.21 0.08 -0.87
CA LEU A 233 3.63 0.53 0.40
C LEU A 233 2.14 0.84 0.30
N GLY A 234 1.68 1.46 -0.79
CA GLY A 234 0.30 1.91 -0.95
C GLY A 234 -0.68 0.80 -1.36
N ARG A 235 -0.18 -0.35 -1.81
CA ARG A 235 -0.99 -1.49 -2.22
C ARG A 235 -0.93 -2.61 -1.18
N PRO A 236 -2.03 -2.94 -0.47
CA PRO A 236 -2.07 -4.05 0.48
C PRO A 236 -2.02 -5.40 -0.28
N SER A 237 -0.82 -5.80 -0.68
CA SER A 237 -0.56 -7.00 -1.50
C SER A 237 0.73 -7.69 -1.08
N VAL A 238 1.12 -8.70 -1.81
CA VAL A 238 2.37 -9.45 -1.62
C VAL A 238 3.63 -8.59 -1.77
N ARG A 239 3.53 -7.46 -2.47
CA ARG A 239 4.67 -6.55 -2.71
C ARG A 239 5.03 -5.71 -1.49
N LEU A 240 4.26 -5.73 -0.41
CA LEU A 240 4.63 -5.15 0.89
C LEU A 240 5.95 -5.71 1.44
N VAL A 241 6.35 -6.90 1.01
CA VAL A 241 7.67 -7.47 1.32
C VAL A 241 8.81 -6.56 0.83
N GLU A 242 8.70 -6.00 -0.37
CA GLU A 242 9.71 -5.08 -0.91
C GLU A 242 9.69 -3.73 -0.17
N GLY A 243 8.50 -3.22 0.17
CA GLY A 243 8.36 -2.02 1.01
C GLY A 243 9.03 -2.18 2.38
N TYR A 244 8.78 -3.32 3.03
CA TYR A 244 9.45 -3.66 4.30
C TYR A 244 10.97 -3.68 4.17
N LYS A 245 11.52 -4.33 3.13
CA LYS A 245 12.98 -4.39 2.91
C LYS A 245 13.59 -2.99 2.74
N MET A 246 12.90 -2.11 2.02
CA MET A 246 13.36 -0.74 1.81
C MET A 246 13.29 0.08 3.11
N LEU A 247 12.23 -0.04 3.90
CA LEU A 247 12.11 0.58 5.23
C LEU A 247 13.20 0.06 6.17
N LYS A 248 13.41 -1.25 6.21
CA LYS A 248 14.45 -1.88 7.02
C LYS A 248 15.84 -1.37 6.67
N ALA A 249 16.16 -1.26 5.38
CA ALA A 249 17.44 -0.71 4.92
C ALA A 249 17.64 0.75 5.36
N ALA A 250 16.59 1.57 5.32
CA ALA A 250 16.64 2.95 5.80
C ALA A 250 16.88 3.04 7.31
N VAL A 251 16.22 2.19 8.09
CA VAL A 251 16.42 2.10 9.56
C VAL A 251 17.84 1.64 9.87
N ASP A 252 18.35 0.62 9.18
CA ASP A 252 19.71 0.11 9.39
C ASP A 252 20.77 1.20 9.08
N LYS A 253 20.56 1.96 8.00
CA LYS A 253 21.43 3.09 7.65
C LYS A 253 21.41 4.18 8.74
N PHE A 254 20.22 4.57 9.22
CA PHE A 254 20.08 5.53 10.32
C PHE A 254 20.88 5.11 11.56
N LYS A 255 20.82 3.83 11.94
CA LYS A 255 21.55 3.29 13.11
C LYS A 255 23.05 3.29 12.91
N GLN A 256 23.53 3.00 11.71
CA GLN A 256 24.95 3.07 11.38
C GLN A 256 25.49 4.50 11.51
N GLU A 257 24.75 5.48 10.98
CA GLU A 257 25.11 6.92 11.07
C GLU A 257 25.10 7.42 12.52
N SER A 258 24.17 6.93 13.36
CA SER A 258 24.06 7.34 14.77
C SER A 258 25.13 6.74 15.68
N ARG A 259 25.88 5.73 15.20
CA ARG A 259 26.99 5.08 15.93
C ARG A 259 28.37 5.61 15.51
N ALA A 260 28.44 6.35 14.40
CA ALA A 260 29.69 6.91 13.84
C ALA A 260 30.00 8.29 14.42
#